data_b7fe5d4bb46e7ee818ca7945a498ddea
#
_entry.id   b7fe5d4bb46e7ee818ca7945a498ddea
#
_cell.length_a   1.000
_cell.length_b   1.000
_cell.length_c   1.000
_cell.angle_alpha   90.00
_cell.angle_beta   90.00
_cell.angle_gamma   90.00
#
_symmetry.space_group_name_H-M   'P 1'
#
loop_
_entity.id
_entity.type
_entity.pdbx_description
1 polymer ?
#
loop_
_entity_poly.entity_id
_entity_poly.type
_entity_poly.pdbx_seq_one_letter_code
_entity_poly.pdbx_strand_id
1 'polypeptide(L)' 'MDQKRFEILYKQGSGFGVYVRVLRDTKTGVQYLLAGEGYGAGLTPLLDKDGKPIVSDEWEEA' A
#
# COMPACT_ATOMS: atom_id res chain seq x y z
N MET A 1 9.66 -16.77 15.96
CA MET A 1 9.84 -15.42 15.43
C MET A 1 8.80 -15.11 14.39
N ASP A 2 8.08 -14.08 14.59
CA ASP A 2 6.99 -13.76 13.69
C ASP A 2 7.48 -12.99 12.50
N GLN A 3 7.07 -13.43 11.34
CA GLN A 3 7.32 -12.70 10.12
C GLN A 3 6.15 -11.78 9.86
N LYS A 4 6.46 -10.56 9.52
CA LYS A 4 5.41 -9.62 9.17
C LYS A 4 4.82 -10.01 7.84
N ARG A 5 3.51 -10.18 7.81
CA ARG A 5 2.81 -10.47 6.58
C ARG A 5 2.80 -9.27 5.64
N PHE A 6 2.72 -8.07 6.22
CA PHE A 6 2.64 -6.86 5.42
C PHE A 6 3.81 -5.94 5.72
N GLU A 7 4.40 -5.41 4.67
CA GLU A 7 5.47 -4.44 4.76
C GLU A 7 4.99 -3.11 4.22
N ILE A 8 5.48 -2.03 4.80
CA ILE A 8 5.17 -0.71 4.27
C ILE A 8 6.28 -0.34 3.29
N LEU A 9 5.91 -0.18 2.01
CA LEU A 9 6.87 0.17 0.97
C LEU A 9 6.96 1.67 0.76
N TYR A 10 5.90 2.40 1.06
CA TYR A 10 5.84 3.82 0.77
C TYR A 10 4.88 4.49 1.73
N LYS A 11 5.24 5.69 2.17
CA LYS A 11 4.40 6.50 3.05
C LYS A 11 4.32 7.90 2.50
N GLN A 12 3.14 8.47 2.53
CA GLN A 12 2.94 9.85 2.17
C GLN A 12 1.88 10.43 3.08
N GLY A 13 2.12 11.65 3.56
CA GLY A 13 1.17 12.32 4.42
C GLY A 13 1.00 13.76 3.99
N SER A 14 -0.13 14.33 4.34
CA SER A 14 -0.35 15.75 4.14
C SER A 14 -0.61 16.40 5.49
N GLY A 15 -0.72 17.70 5.50
CA GLY A 15 -0.82 18.44 6.74
C GLY A 15 -2.18 18.41 7.42
N PHE A 16 -3.12 17.61 6.96
CA PHE A 16 -4.47 17.62 7.51
C PHE A 16 -4.95 16.22 7.91
N GLY A 17 -4.01 15.38 8.27
CA GLY A 17 -4.39 14.04 8.71
C GLY A 17 -4.69 13.08 7.57
N VAL A 18 -4.50 13.51 6.34
CA VAL A 18 -4.64 12.64 5.18
C VAL A 18 -3.33 11.89 4.99
N TYR A 19 -3.42 10.59 4.76
CA TYR A 19 -2.21 9.81 4.57
C TYR A 19 -2.45 8.72 3.53
N VAL A 20 -1.36 8.30 2.93
CA VAL A 20 -1.36 7.22 1.96
C VAL A 20 -0.20 6.30 2.30
N ARG A 21 -0.45 5.00 2.25
CA ARG A 21 0.60 4.01 2.46
C ARG A 21 0.46 2.93 1.41
N VAL A 22 1.59 2.44 0.95
CA VAL A 22 1.61 1.27 0.08
C VAL A 22 2.16 0.11 0.88
N LEU A 23 1.39 -0.96 0.95
CA LEU A 23 1.73 -2.16 1.69
C LEU A 23 1.97 -3.29 0.72
N ARG A 24 2.81 -4.22 1.12
CA ARG A 24 3.07 -5.42 0.32
C ARG A 24 2.80 -6.65 1.18
N ASP A 25 2.04 -7.58 0.61
CA ASP A 25 1.82 -8.88 1.24
C ASP A 25 3.05 -9.73 0.93
N THR A 26 3.80 -10.08 1.96
CA THR A 26 5.06 -10.80 1.76
C THR A 26 4.85 -12.22 1.25
N LYS A 27 3.65 -12.76 1.42
CA LYS A 27 3.38 -14.11 0.95
C LYS A 27 3.02 -14.17 -0.52
N THR A 28 2.32 -13.15 -1.01
CA THR A 28 1.84 -13.17 -2.40
C THR A 28 2.57 -12.17 -3.27
N GLY A 29 3.19 -11.16 -2.68
CA GLY A 29 3.82 -10.08 -3.42
C GLY A 29 2.83 -9.02 -3.88
N VAL A 30 1.56 -9.18 -3.61
CA VAL A 30 0.55 -8.21 -4.04
C VAL A 30 0.68 -6.97 -3.20
N GLN A 31 0.63 -5.81 -3.85
CA GLN A 31 0.69 -4.53 -3.19
C GLN A 31 -0.71 -3.97 -2.99
N TYR A 32 -0.87 -3.21 -1.92
CA TYR A 32 -2.15 -2.62 -1.54
C TYR A 32 -1.96 -1.15 -1.25
N LEU A 33 -2.98 -0.38 -1.55
CA LEU A 33 -3.02 1.04 -1.22
C LEU A 33 -3.92 1.24 -0.03
N LEU A 34 -3.36 1.84 1.02
CA LEU A 34 -4.12 2.24 2.20
C LEU A 34 -4.17 3.76 2.22
N ALA A 35 -5.35 4.31 2.21
CA ALA A 35 -5.53 5.75 2.27
C ALA A 35 -6.51 6.09 3.37
N GLY A 36 -6.21 7.13 4.13
CA GLY A 36 -7.07 7.48 5.23
C GLY A 36 -7.10 8.98 5.48
N GLU A 37 -8.14 9.38 6.20
CA GLU A 37 -8.33 10.78 6.57
C GLU A 37 -9.10 10.79 7.88
N GLY A 38 -8.51 11.43 8.92
CA GLY A 38 -9.15 11.45 10.21
C GLY A 38 -9.34 10.04 10.75
N TYR A 39 -10.59 9.67 10.97
CA TYR A 39 -10.90 8.35 11.54
C TYR A 39 -11.26 7.32 10.49
N GLY A 40 -11.27 7.71 9.22
CA GLY A 40 -11.67 6.80 8.17
C GLY A 40 -10.47 6.35 7.35
N ALA A 41 -10.51 5.11 6.90
CA ALA A 41 -9.44 4.58 6.06
C ALA A 41 -10.01 3.52 5.13
N GLY A 42 -9.42 3.43 3.94
CA GLY A 42 -9.79 2.43 2.97
C GLY A 42 -8.57 1.71 2.46
N LEU A 43 -8.73 0.43 2.18
CA LEU A 43 -7.68 -0.41 1.67
C LEU A 43 -8.14 -1.05 0.37
N THR A 44 -7.30 -1.00 -0.64
CA THR A 44 -7.63 -1.58 -1.94
C THR A 44 -6.36 -2.13 -2.57
N PRO A 45 -6.47 -3.15 -3.42
CA PRO A 45 -5.29 -3.58 -4.17
C PRO A 45 -4.77 -2.42 -5.02
N LEU A 46 -3.45 -2.29 -5.09
CA LEU A 46 -2.83 -1.27 -5.91
C LEU A 46 -2.77 -1.77 -7.34
N LEU A 47 -3.38 -1.04 -8.24
CA LEU A 47 -3.52 -1.47 -9.62
C LEU A 47 -2.55 -0.72 -10.52
N ASP A 48 -2.10 -1.41 -11.57
CA ASP A 48 -1.30 -0.75 -12.58
C ASP A 48 -2.21 -0.02 -13.56
N LYS A 49 -1.62 0.55 -14.60
CA LYS A 49 -2.40 1.35 -15.55
C LYS A 49 -3.42 0.52 -16.31
N ASP A 50 -3.25 -0.80 -16.34
CA ASP A 50 -4.17 -1.69 -17.04
C ASP A 50 -5.22 -2.27 -16.12
N GLY A 51 -5.24 -1.84 -14.87
CA GLY A 51 -6.22 -2.29 -13.90
C GLY A 51 -5.91 -3.62 -13.26
N LYS A 52 -4.66 -4.06 -13.35
CA LYS A 52 -4.26 -5.32 -12.75
C LYS A 52 -3.49 -5.08 -11.45
N PRO A 53 -3.67 -5.94 -10.45
CA PRO A 53 -2.92 -5.77 -9.21
C PRO A 53 -1.42 -5.82 -9.46
N ILE A 54 -0.70 -4.94 -8.77
CA ILE A 54 0.74 -4.93 -8.85
C ILE A 54 1.28 -6.00 -7.93
N VAL A 55 2.12 -6.88 -8.48
CA VAL A 55 2.76 -7.95 -7.73
C VAL A 55 4.25 -7.75 -7.89
N SER A 56 4.89 -7.23 -6.84
CA SER A 56 6.29 -6.85 -6.94
C SER A 56 6.89 -6.79 -5.55
N ASP A 57 8.19 -6.99 -5.46
CA ASP A 57 8.90 -6.91 -4.20
C ASP A 57 9.26 -5.47 -3.85
N GLU A 58 9.16 -4.56 -4.78
CA GLU A 58 9.65 -3.21 -4.57
C GLU A 58 8.61 -2.20 -4.99
N TRP A 59 8.70 -1.02 -4.38
CA TRP A 59 7.89 0.11 -4.76
C TRP A 59 8.43 0.68 -6.08
N GLU A 60 7.53 0.87 -7.03
CA GLU A 60 7.88 1.47 -8.30
C GLU A 60 7.13 2.79 -8.44
N GLU A 61 7.89 3.85 -8.72
CA GLU A 61 7.27 5.11 -9.02
C GLU A 61 6.89 5.13 -10.49
N ALA A 62 5.65 5.49 -10.75
CA ALA A 62 5.18 5.54 -12.13
C ALA A 62 5.67 6.80 -12.83
#